data_8422e2ba469cb538730fb6b62d2d6b31
#
_entry.id   8422e2ba469cb538730fb6b62d2d6b31
#
_cell.length_a   1.000
_cell.length_b   1.000
_cell.length_c   1.000
_cell.angle_alpha   90.00
_cell.angle_beta   90.00
_cell.angle_gamma   90.00
#
_symmetry.space_group_name_H-M   'P 1'
#
loop_
_entity.id
_entity.type
_entity.pdbx_description
1 polymer ?
#
loop_
_entity_poly.entity_id
_entity_poly.type
_entity_poly.pdbx_seq_one_letter_code
_entity_poly.pdbx_strand_id
1 'polypeptide(L)'
;MNAHSTWAVMSCFRPAPDVVPHAAAALAQVEGLIVVDDGSGDAYDQVFSELEDAGARVIRTPQNRGIAAALNSGYTAAFDSGATHVVSLDQDSALPPLAVQRLLAAWDHGSRAGRVGAVVPEYFADVRQAKHEIAPGVWTARNIIQSGMLLPGEVFADVGGLREDFFIDLVDTEYELRLRSGGYGVIAAPDVRMDHRLGQQLERRFLGLRVSLPGIPSVVTVSTPFRYYYRVRNRIVLNRTYRGSHRGQLRRDTILDVIHFVNVAALARPRRAFWRVLRAGFRAGRTGRMGPMPESVMLDARGITWAAPVASTTEVR
;
A
#
# COMPACT_ATOMS: atom_id res chain seq x y z
N MET A 1 13.82 -29.97 -1.55
CA MET A 1 13.51 -28.53 -1.60
C MET A 1 12.47 -28.36 -2.71
N ASN A 2 11.22 -28.09 -2.36
CA ASN A 2 10.22 -27.73 -3.38
C ASN A 2 10.64 -26.39 -3.99
N ALA A 3 10.85 -26.37 -5.30
CA ALA A 3 11.16 -25.12 -5.99
C ALA A 3 9.95 -24.17 -5.84
N HIS A 4 10.15 -22.99 -5.25
CA HIS A 4 9.12 -21.97 -5.15
C HIS A 4 8.91 -21.34 -6.52
N SER A 5 7.77 -21.58 -7.16
CA SER A 5 7.37 -20.80 -8.34
C SER A 5 6.85 -19.45 -7.87
N THR A 6 7.61 -18.38 -8.12
CA THR A 6 7.29 -17.05 -7.65
C THR A 6 6.98 -16.12 -8.82
N TRP A 7 5.82 -15.47 -8.75
CA TRP A 7 5.39 -14.49 -9.73
C TRP A 7 5.28 -13.10 -9.08
N ALA A 8 5.42 -12.04 -9.87
CA ALA A 8 5.09 -10.69 -9.42
C ALA A 8 3.71 -10.28 -9.94
N VAL A 9 3.02 -9.46 -9.17
CA VAL A 9 1.75 -8.84 -9.55
C VAL A 9 1.87 -7.34 -9.32
N MET A 10 1.76 -6.56 -10.39
CA MET A 10 1.86 -5.10 -10.37
C MET A 10 0.50 -4.48 -10.69
N SER A 11 -0.02 -3.65 -9.79
CA SER A 11 -1.23 -2.87 -10.05
C SER A 11 -0.87 -1.55 -10.70
N CYS A 12 -1.54 -1.21 -11.81
CA CYS A 12 -1.33 0.02 -12.57
C CYS A 12 -2.63 0.81 -12.73
N PHE A 13 -2.54 2.12 -12.58
CA PHE A 13 -3.59 3.06 -12.97
C PHE A 13 -2.95 4.34 -13.46
N ARG A 14 -3.10 4.62 -14.76
CA ARG A 14 -2.49 5.77 -15.45
C ARG A 14 -0.97 5.83 -15.19
N PRO A 15 -0.25 4.75 -15.50
CA PRO A 15 1.17 4.64 -15.19
C PRO A 15 1.99 5.69 -15.96
N ALA A 16 3.06 6.16 -15.31
CA ALA A 16 4.10 6.91 -15.99
C ALA A 16 5.06 5.94 -16.72
N PRO A 17 5.84 6.39 -17.72
CA PRO A 17 6.73 5.51 -18.49
C PRO A 17 7.80 4.77 -17.68
N ASP A 18 8.11 5.25 -16.47
CA ASP A 18 9.07 4.61 -15.54
C ASP A 18 8.55 3.27 -14.96
N VAL A 19 7.29 2.90 -15.21
CA VAL A 19 6.75 1.58 -14.87
C VAL A 19 7.47 0.45 -15.62
N VAL A 20 7.95 0.70 -16.85
CA VAL A 20 8.61 -0.32 -17.68
C VAL A 20 9.94 -0.79 -17.06
N PRO A 21 10.89 0.09 -16.67
CA PRO A 21 12.07 -0.36 -15.94
C PRO A 21 11.74 -1.02 -14.57
N HIS A 22 10.68 -0.64 -13.87
CA HIS A 22 10.25 -1.33 -12.65
C HIS A 22 9.78 -2.76 -12.95
N ALA A 23 9.01 -2.95 -14.02
CA ALA A 23 8.59 -4.27 -14.50
C ALA A 23 9.79 -5.15 -14.89
N ALA A 24 10.77 -4.60 -15.60
CA ALA A 24 11.99 -5.31 -15.97
C ALA A 24 12.80 -5.74 -14.73
N ALA A 25 12.92 -4.90 -13.71
CA ALA A 25 13.59 -5.25 -12.45
C ALA A 25 12.85 -6.37 -11.69
N ALA A 26 11.53 -6.45 -11.80
CA ALA A 26 10.74 -7.55 -11.25
C ALA A 26 10.96 -8.85 -12.06
N LEU A 27 10.82 -8.80 -13.39
CA LEU A 27 11.02 -9.95 -14.28
C LEU A 27 12.39 -10.60 -14.14
N ALA A 28 13.42 -9.83 -13.80
CA ALA A 28 14.76 -10.38 -13.54
C ALA A 28 14.83 -11.28 -12.29
N GLN A 29 13.78 -11.34 -11.45
CA GLN A 29 13.79 -12.03 -10.16
C GLN A 29 12.64 -13.03 -9.99
N VAL A 30 11.67 -13.07 -10.92
CA VAL A 30 10.49 -13.93 -10.85
C VAL A 30 10.28 -14.73 -12.13
N GLU A 31 9.48 -15.79 -12.07
CA GLU A 31 9.18 -16.62 -13.24
C GLU A 31 8.16 -15.98 -14.19
N GLY A 32 7.34 -15.07 -13.68
CA GLY A 32 6.37 -14.34 -14.47
C GLY A 32 5.90 -13.06 -13.78
N LEU A 33 5.45 -12.10 -14.57
CA LEU A 33 4.88 -10.83 -14.10
C LEU A 33 3.50 -10.64 -14.69
N ILE A 34 2.52 -10.41 -13.82
CA ILE A 34 1.19 -9.95 -14.21
C ILE A 34 1.08 -8.47 -13.89
N VAL A 35 0.80 -7.67 -14.89
CA VAL A 35 0.45 -6.25 -14.75
C VAL A 35 -1.06 -6.12 -14.91
N VAL A 36 -1.71 -5.52 -13.93
CA VAL A 36 -3.16 -5.28 -13.99
C VAL A 36 -3.42 -3.78 -14.17
N ASP A 37 -3.94 -3.42 -15.34
CA ASP A 37 -4.45 -2.07 -15.64
C ASP A 37 -5.84 -1.90 -15.01
N ASP A 38 -5.94 -1.07 -14.00
CA ASP A 38 -7.20 -0.76 -13.32
C ASP A 38 -7.97 0.38 -14.03
N GLY A 39 -8.18 0.24 -15.34
CA GLY A 39 -9.01 1.14 -16.13
C GLY A 39 -8.35 2.48 -16.47
N SER A 40 -7.10 2.46 -16.93
CA SER A 40 -6.36 3.67 -17.34
C SER A 40 -6.93 4.33 -18.60
N GLY A 41 -7.53 3.54 -19.52
CA GLY A 41 -8.07 3.97 -20.80
C GLY A 41 -7.03 4.00 -21.90
N ASP A 42 -7.49 4.24 -23.14
CA ASP A 42 -6.72 4.06 -24.38
C ASP A 42 -5.48 4.97 -24.51
N ALA A 43 -5.46 6.09 -23.78
CA ALA A 43 -4.29 6.99 -23.74
C ALA A 43 -3.01 6.32 -23.21
N TYR A 44 -3.13 5.17 -22.58
CA TYR A 44 -2.03 4.39 -21.97
C TYR A 44 -1.70 3.11 -22.74
N ASP A 45 -2.29 2.87 -23.91
CA ASP A 45 -2.09 1.64 -24.70
C ASP A 45 -0.62 1.39 -25.02
N GLN A 46 0.11 2.44 -25.37
CA GLN A 46 1.54 2.32 -25.68
C GLN A 46 2.34 1.80 -24.48
N VAL A 47 2.12 2.32 -23.29
CA VAL A 47 2.86 1.88 -22.08
C VAL A 47 2.56 0.42 -21.75
N PHE A 48 1.30 -0.02 -21.92
CA PHE A 48 0.95 -1.41 -21.69
C PHE A 48 1.50 -2.33 -22.78
N SER A 49 1.57 -1.91 -24.04
CA SER A 49 2.27 -2.64 -25.10
C SER A 49 3.76 -2.79 -24.79
N GLU A 50 4.42 -1.74 -24.34
CA GLU A 50 5.83 -1.79 -23.92
C GLU A 50 6.07 -2.77 -22.74
N LEU A 51 5.11 -2.89 -21.83
CA LEU A 51 5.16 -3.87 -20.74
C LEU A 51 4.99 -5.30 -21.24
N GLU A 52 4.11 -5.54 -22.24
CA GLU A 52 3.97 -6.85 -22.89
C GLU A 52 5.23 -7.21 -23.67
N ASP A 53 5.82 -6.28 -24.42
CA ASP A 53 7.08 -6.45 -25.12
C ASP A 53 8.25 -6.78 -24.17
N ALA A 54 8.21 -6.25 -22.94
CA ALA A 54 9.17 -6.59 -21.88
C ALA A 54 8.95 -7.97 -21.26
N GLY A 55 7.85 -8.67 -21.61
CA GLY A 55 7.55 -10.02 -21.13
C GLY A 55 6.51 -10.11 -20.02
N ALA A 56 5.83 -9.02 -19.67
CA ALA A 56 4.73 -9.05 -18.73
C ALA A 56 3.43 -9.54 -19.39
N ARG A 57 2.60 -10.24 -18.62
CA ARG A 57 1.20 -10.50 -19.02
C ARG A 57 0.33 -9.36 -18.51
N VAL A 58 -0.29 -8.60 -19.43
CA VAL A 58 -1.18 -7.48 -19.08
C VAL A 58 -2.64 -7.95 -19.00
N ILE A 59 -3.32 -7.58 -17.92
CA ILE A 59 -4.76 -7.76 -17.72
C ILE A 59 -5.38 -6.36 -17.65
N ARG A 60 -6.27 -6.03 -18.56
CA ARG A 60 -6.92 -4.72 -18.62
C ARG A 60 -8.36 -4.80 -18.12
N THR A 61 -8.73 -3.89 -17.23
CA THR A 61 -10.11 -3.76 -16.75
C THR A 61 -10.77 -2.53 -17.38
N PRO A 62 -12.10 -2.57 -17.64
CA PRO A 62 -12.79 -1.48 -18.32
C PRO A 62 -12.95 -0.22 -17.46
N GLN A 63 -12.77 -0.34 -16.14
CA GLN A 63 -12.95 0.76 -15.18
C GLN A 63 -12.10 0.58 -13.93
N ASN A 64 -11.78 1.68 -13.27
CA ASN A 64 -11.06 1.66 -12.01
C ASN A 64 -11.92 1.08 -10.88
N ARG A 65 -11.49 -0.06 -10.34
CA ARG A 65 -12.11 -0.77 -9.21
C ARG A 65 -11.32 -0.64 -7.91
N GLY A 66 -10.16 -0.01 -7.96
CA GLY A 66 -9.24 0.20 -6.85
C GLY A 66 -8.17 -0.88 -6.73
N ILE A 67 -7.10 -0.52 -6.00
CA ILE A 67 -5.87 -1.32 -5.89
C ILE A 67 -6.12 -2.77 -5.43
N ALA A 68 -7.07 -2.97 -4.50
CA ALA A 68 -7.37 -4.31 -3.99
C ALA A 68 -7.96 -5.22 -5.07
N ALA A 69 -8.87 -4.71 -5.91
CA ALA A 69 -9.46 -5.47 -7.01
C ALA A 69 -8.43 -5.80 -8.09
N ALA A 70 -7.56 -4.84 -8.42
CA ALA A 70 -6.47 -5.05 -9.36
C ALA A 70 -5.51 -6.14 -8.87
N LEU A 71 -5.03 -6.04 -7.63
CA LEU A 71 -4.12 -7.04 -7.06
C LEU A 71 -4.78 -8.42 -6.95
N ASN A 72 -6.04 -8.51 -6.51
CA ASN A 72 -6.76 -9.78 -6.44
C ASN A 72 -6.88 -10.46 -7.81
N SER A 73 -7.20 -9.68 -8.85
CA SER A 73 -7.24 -10.20 -10.23
C SER A 73 -5.88 -10.75 -10.66
N GLY A 74 -4.80 -10.03 -10.35
CA GLY A 74 -3.45 -10.48 -10.64
C GLY A 74 -3.03 -11.70 -9.82
N TYR A 75 -3.35 -11.76 -8.52
CA TYR A 75 -3.06 -12.91 -7.66
C TYR A 75 -3.76 -14.18 -8.16
N THR A 76 -5.05 -14.07 -8.46
CA THR A 76 -5.80 -15.19 -9.04
C THR A 76 -5.15 -15.69 -10.31
N ALA A 77 -4.84 -14.79 -11.25
CA ALA A 77 -4.21 -15.16 -12.51
C ALA A 77 -2.81 -15.76 -12.34
N ALA A 78 -2.01 -15.31 -11.37
CA ALA A 78 -0.70 -15.86 -11.08
C ALA A 78 -0.81 -17.26 -10.47
N PHE A 79 -1.70 -17.46 -9.49
CA PHE A 79 -1.91 -18.78 -8.86
C PHE A 79 -2.52 -19.78 -9.84
N ASP A 80 -3.45 -19.36 -10.71
CA ASP A 80 -3.99 -20.20 -11.79
C ASP A 80 -2.92 -20.59 -12.82
N SER A 81 -1.86 -19.78 -12.96
CA SER A 81 -0.71 -20.07 -13.81
C SER A 81 0.36 -20.95 -13.13
N GLY A 82 0.09 -21.42 -11.89
CA GLY A 82 0.95 -22.34 -11.17
C GLY A 82 1.93 -21.68 -10.20
N ALA A 83 1.82 -20.38 -9.94
CA ALA A 83 2.61 -19.73 -8.90
C ALA A 83 2.32 -20.35 -7.53
N THR A 84 3.37 -20.59 -6.74
CA THR A 84 3.23 -20.97 -5.32
C THR A 84 3.26 -19.75 -4.41
N HIS A 85 3.92 -18.68 -4.87
CA HIS A 85 4.07 -17.41 -4.17
C HIS A 85 3.89 -16.24 -5.15
N VAL A 86 3.34 -15.15 -4.66
CA VAL A 86 3.28 -13.89 -5.42
C VAL A 86 3.93 -12.76 -4.64
N VAL A 87 4.60 -11.85 -5.35
CA VAL A 87 5.09 -10.58 -4.81
C VAL A 87 4.27 -9.45 -5.40
N SER A 88 3.58 -8.68 -4.56
CA SER A 88 2.81 -7.52 -5.01
C SER A 88 3.69 -6.29 -5.17
N LEU A 89 3.38 -5.47 -6.18
CA LEU A 89 4.10 -4.25 -6.50
C LEU A 89 3.14 -3.11 -6.85
N ASP A 90 3.49 -1.91 -6.42
CA ASP A 90 2.95 -0.68 -6.98
C ASP A 90 3.69 -0.33 -8.28
N GLN A 91 3.04 0.38 -9.20
CA GLN A 91 3.61 0.78 -10.49
C GLN A 91 4.89 1.65 -10.38
N ASP A 92 5.07 2.32 -9.25
CA ASP A 92 6.19 3.22 -8.94
C ASP A 92 7.19 2.62 -7.92
N SER A 93 7.17 1.29 -7.77
CA SER A 93 8.05 0.55 -6.86
C SER A 93 8.98 -0.38 -7.65
N ALA A 94 10.29 -0.22 -7.45
CA ALA A 94 11.29 -1.12 -8.00
C ALA A 94 11.73 -2.14 -6.95
N LEU A 95 11.79 -3.42 -7.34
CA LEU A 95 12.41 -4.48 -6.52
C LEU A 95 13.94 -4.30 -6.53
N PRO A 96 14.58 -4.14 -5.37
CA PRO A 96 16.04 -4.15 -5.32
C PRO A 96 16.60 -5.53 -5.70
N PRO A 97 17.85 -5.62 -6.14
CA PRO A 97 18.48 -6.88 -6.46
C PRO A 97 18.36 -7.90 -5.31
N LEU A 98 18.07 -9.16 -5.66
CA LEU A 98 17.91 -10.28 -4.72
C LEU A 98 16.75 -10.14 -3.72
N ALA A 99 15.83 -9.18 -3.92
CA ALA A 99 14.70 -8.98 -3.01
C ALA A 99 13.82 -10.23 -2.91
N VAL A 100 13.43 -10.82 -4.03
CA VAL A 100 12.58 -12.04 -4.05
C VAL A 100 13.27 -13.21 -3.36
N GLN A 101 14.55 -13.42 -3.62
CA GLN A 101 15.35 -14.47 -2.97
C GLN A 101 15.36 -14.28 -1.43
N ARG A 102 15.55 -13.05 -0.95
CA ARG A 102 15.56 -12.72 0.50
C ARG A 102 14.19 -12.88 1.13
N LEU A 103 13.12 -12.48 0.43
CA LEU A 103 11.74 -12.68 0.89
C LEU A 103 11.42 -14.17 1.05
N LEU A 104 11.80 -15.01 0.08
CA LEU A 104 11.62 -16.46 0.14
C LEU A 104 12.47 -17.09 1.25
N ALA A 105 13.73 -16.69 1.40
CA ALA A 105 14.57 -17.16 2.50
C ALA A 105 13.98 -16.81 3.88
N ALA A 106 13.42 -15.61 4.02
CA ALA A 106 12.73 -15.21 5.26
C ALA A 106 11.44 -16.03 5.47
N TRP A 107 10.69 -16.33 4.39
CA TRP A 107 9.55 -17.25 4.43
C TRP A 107 9.94 -18.63 4.92
N ASP A 108 10.93 -19.26 4.29
CA ASP A 108 11.41 -20.60 4.66
C ASP A 108 11.90 -20.67 6.10
N HIS A 109 12.61 -19.61 6.53
CA HIS A 109 13.13 -19.54 7.88
C HIS A 109 12.01 -19.31 8.91
N GLY A 110 11.13 -18.36 8.65
CA GLY A 110 10.02 -18.01 9.54
C GLY A 110 8.98 -19.12 9.68
N SER A 111 8.73 -19.88 8.61
CA SER A 111 7.77 -20.98 8.60
C SER A 111 8.16 -22.14 9.52
N ARG A 112 9.46 -22.26 9.87
CA ARG A 112 9.93 -23.22 10.89
C ARG A 112 9.61 -22.76 12.30
N ALA A 113 9.42 -21.45 12.53
CA ALA A 113 9.11 -20.88 13.82
C ALA A 113 7.60 -20.70 14.06
N GLY A 114 6.77 -20.76 13.02
CA GLY A 114 5.32 -20.63 13.14
C GLY A 114 4.59 -20.45 11.80
N ARG A 115 3.26 -20.24 11.86
CA ARG A 115 2.44 -20.00 10.66
C ARG A 115 2.70 -18.58 10.13
N VAL A 116 3.40 -18.46 9.03
CA VAL A 116 3.66 -17.18 8.36
C VAL A 116 2.60 -16.94 7.28
N GLY A 117 1.94 -15.79 7.30
CA GLY A 117 0.91 -15.41 6.32
C GLY A 117 1.43 -14.51 5.21
N ALA A 118 2.43 -13.69 5.50
CA ALA A 118 3.09 -12.85 4.51
C ALA A 118 4.49 -12.46 4.97
N VAL A 119 5.35 -12.15 4.02
CA VAL A 119 6.67 -11.56 4.26
C VAL A 119 6.75 -10.21 3.57
N VAL A 120 7.22 -9.19 4.27
CA VAL A 120 7.37 -7.83 3.74
C VAL A 120 8.85 -7.39 3.81
N PRO A 121 9.27 -6.40 3.02
CA PRO A 121 10.58 -5.78 3.18
C PRO A 121 10.78 -5.23 4.60
N GLU A 122 11.99 -5.26 5.12
CA GLU A 122 12.30 -4.61 6.40
C GLU A 122 11.98 -3.13 6.37
N TYR A 123 12.33 -2.47 5.26
CA TYR A 123 12.05 -1.05 5.03
C TYR A 123 11.28 -0.83 3.73
N PHE A 124 10.28 0.03 3.80
CA PHE A 124 9.62 0.62 2.64
C PHE A 124 9.82 2.13 2.71
N ALA A 125 10.57 2.70 1.79
CA ALA A 125 11.16 4.03 1.92
C ALA A 125 11.86 4.16 3.29
N ASP A 126 11.51 5.18 4.09
CA ASP A 126 12.04 5.39 5.43
C ASP A 126 11.20 4.70 6.54
N VAL A 127 10.17 3.96 6.17
CA VAL A 127 9.29 3.28 7.13
C VAL A 127 9.84 1.89 7.44
N ARG A 128 10.30 1.67 8.69
CA ARG A 128 10.67 0.34 9.16
C ARG A 128 9.44 -0.48 9.51
N GLN A 129 9.20 -1.55 8.76
CA GLN A 129 8.09 -2.48 8.97
C GLN A 129 8.41 -3.52 10.05
N ALA A 130 9.67 -3.93 10.16
CA ALA A 130 10.14 -4.84 11.22
C ALA A 130 9.97 -4.23 12.61
N LYS A 131 9.49 -5.03 13.58
CA LYS A 131 9.20 -4.55 14.96
C LYS A 131 9.98 -5.31 16.03
N HIS A 132 9.70 -6.58 16.22
CA HIS A 132 10.28 -7.40 17.29
C HIS A 132 10.81 -8.70 16.70
N GLU A 133 11.99 -9.10 17.13
CA GLU A 133 12.53 -10.41 16.84
C GLU A 133 11.84 -11.45 17.74
N ILE A 134 11.31 -12.53 17.14
CA ILE A 134 10.58 -13.59 17.83
C ILE A 134 11.34 -14.92 17.82
N ALA A 135 12.29 -15.07 16.94
CA ALA A 135 13.28 -16.13 16.87
C ALA A 135 14.53 -15.56 16.17
N PRO A 136 15.72 -16.15 16.30
CA PRO A 136 16.93 -15.67 15.65
C PRO A 136 16.70 -15.40 14.14
N GLY A 137 16.81 -14.14 13.72
CA GLY A 137 16.59 -13.70 12.35
C GLY A 137 15.12 -13.59 11.91
N VAL A 138 14.13 -13.87 12.76
CA VAL A 138 12.70 -13.78 12.43
C VAL A 138 12.08 -12.55 13.10
N TRP A 139 11.78 -11.53 12.32
CA TRP A 139 11.22 -10.26 12.77
C TRP A 139 9.74 -10.15 12.45
N THR A 140 8.90 -9.86 13.43
CA THR A 140 7.49 -9.52 13.17
C THR A 140 7.38 -8.20 12.43
N ALA A 141 6.40 -8.08 11.52
CA ALA A 141 6.06 -6.83 10.87
C ALA A 141 4.70 -6.29 11.32
N ARG A 142 4.55 -4.96 11.29
CA ARG A 142 3.31 -4.24 11.62
C ARG A 142 3.15 -3.00 10.76
N ASN A 143 1.89 -2.62 10.50
CA ASN A 143 1.54 -1.52 9.63
C ASN A 143 2.24 -1.71 8.27
N ILE A 144 2.03 -2.89 7.72
CA ILE A 144 2.69 -3.32 6.48
C ILE A 144 2.23 -2.47 5.31
N ILE A 145 3.06 -2.43 4.29
CA ILE A 145 2.75 -1.88 2.98
C ILE A 145 2.77 -3.05 2.01
N GLN A 146 1.74 -3.15 1.17
CA GLN A 146 1.55 -4.29 0.29
C GLN A 146 2.60 -4.36 -0.82
N SER A 147 3.21 -3.24 -1.23
CA SER A 147 4.25 -3.25 -2.26
C SER A 147 5.53 -3.91 -1.72
N GLY A 148 6.01 -4.93 -2.41
CA GLY A 148 7.09 -5.83 -1.98
C GLY A 148 6.62 -6.96 -1.05
N MET A 149 5.32 -7.14 -0.81
CA MET A 149 4.80 -8.22 0.04
C MET A 149 4.81 -9.55 -0.73
N LEU A 150 5.46 -10.56 -0.16
CA LEU A 150 5.38 -11.96 -0.59
C LEU A 150 4.17 -12.61 0.08
N LEU A 151 3.28 -13.18 -0.72
CA LEU A 151 2.06 -13.87 -0.29
C LEU A 151 2.05 -15.31 -0.84
N PRO A 152 1.98 -16.35 0.01
CA PRO A 152 1.81 -17.73 -0.42
C PRO A 152 0.41 -18.02 -0.92
N GLY A 153 0.29 -18.87 -1.94
CA GLY A 153 -1.00 -19.27 -2.51
C GLY A 153 -1.90 -20.01 -1.51
N GLU A 154 -1.33 -20.83 -0.64
CA GLU A 154 -2.09 -21.51 0.42
C GLU A 154 -2.73 -20.53 1.41
N VAL A 155 -2.04 -19.43 1.74
CA VAL A 155 -2.56 -18.39 2.61
C VAL A 155 -3.64 -17.58 1.90
N PHE A 156 -3.45 -17.25 0.62
CA PHE A 156 -4.47 -16.60 -0.20
C PHE A 156 -5.75 -17.46 -0.28
N ALA A 157 -5.62 -18.76 -0.44
CA ALA A 157 -6.76 -19.68 -0.47
C ALA A 157 -7.48 -19.79 0.89
N ASP A 158 -6.74 -19.77 2.01
CA ASP A 158 -7.30 -19.88 3.37
C ASP A 158 -7.93 -18.58 3.87
N VAL A 159 -7.27 -17.45 3.66
CA VAL A 159 -7.66 -16.13 4.22
C VAL A 159 -8.47 -15.29 3.24
N GLY A 160 -8.39 -15.61 1.95
CA GLY A 160 -8.97 -14.84 0.85
C GLY A 160 -8.09 -13.66 0.42
N GLY A 161 -8.53 -12.98 -0.64
CA GLY A 161 -7.83 -11.83 -1.22
C GLY A 161 -7.98 -10.55 -0.40
N LEU A 162 -7.41 -9.47 -0.91
CA LEU A 162 -7.52 -8.13 -0.35
C LEU A 162 -8.97 -7.63 -0.37
N ARG A 163 -9.31 -6.75 0.53
CA ARG A 163 -10.67 -6.24 0.67
C ARG A 163 -11.00 -5.17 -0.40
N GLU A 164 -11.67 -5.59 -1.47
CA GLU A 164 -11.94 -4.75 -2.65
C GLU A 164 -12.82 -3.53 -2.36
N ASP A 165 -13.79 -3.67 -1.45
CA ASP A 165 -14.69 -2.57 -1.09
C ASP A 165 -13.99 -1.40 -0.38
N PHE A 166 -12.74 -1.59 0.06
CA PHE A 166 -11.88 -0.52 0.58
C PHE A 166 -11.40 0.41 -0.54
N PHE A 167 -11.31 -0.05 -1.75
CA PHE A 167 -10.87 0.68 -2.93
C PHE A 167 -9.38 1.08 -2.86
N ILE A 168 -8.98 1.92 -1.91
CA ILE A 168 -7.60 2.37 -1.64
C ILE A 168 -7.48 2.79 -0.17
N ASP A 169 -6.26 2.85 0.35
CA ASP A 169 -5.89 3.16 1.73
C ASP A 169 -6.39 2.14 2.78
N LEU A 170 -5.49 1.71 3.64
CA LEU A 170 -5.70 0.73 4.70
C LEU A 170 -6.13 -0.66 4.21
N VAL A 171 -5.95 -0.96 2.93
CA VAL A 171 -6.16 -2.30 2.34
C VAL A 171 -5.16 -3.29 2.93
N ASP A 172 -3.89 -2.90 2.95
CA ASP A 172 -2.77 -3.62 3.56
C ASP A 172 -2.92 -3.78 5.08
N THR A 173 -3.34 -2.73 5.76
CA THR A 173 -3.63 -2.77 7.20
C THR A 173 -4.77 -3.74 7.53
N GLU A 174 -5.82 -3.76 6.72
CA GLU A 174 -6.93 -4.72 6.87
C GLU A 174 -6.43 -6.14 6.68
N TYR A 175 -5.64 -6.38 5.65
CA TYR A 175 -5.11 -7.70 5.34
C TYR A 175 -4.19 -8.21 6.46
N GLU A 176 -3.28 -7.36 6.99
CA GLU A 176 -2.45 -7.68 8.16
C GLU A 176 -3.30 -8.11 9.36
N LEU A 177 -4.34 -7.34 9.69
CA LEU A 177 -5.22 -7.64 10.82
C LEU A 177 -5.98 -8.95 10.63
N ARG A 178 -6.41 -9.23 9.40
CA ARG A 178 -7.13 -10.46 9.04
C ARG A 178 -6.21 -11.68 9.10
N LEU A 179 -5.01 -11.62 8.54
CA LEU A 179 -3.98 -12.65 8.67
C LEU A 179 -3.75 -12.99 10.14
N ARG A 180 -3.52 -11.99 10.98
CA ARG A 180 -3.26 -12.17 12.41
C ARG A 180 -4.47 -12.71 13.17
N SER A 181 -5.68 -12.32 12.78
CA SER A 181 -6.90 -12.87 13.35
C SER A 181 -7.10 -14.34 12.97
N GLY A 182 -6.59 -14.76 11.81
CA GLY A 182 -6.52 -16.15 11.35
C GLY A 182 -5.37 -16.97 11.92
N GLY A 183 -4.58 -16.38 12.85
CA GLY A 183 -3.46 -17.08 13.50
C GLY A 183 -2.17 -17.10 12.66
N TYR A 184 -2.08 -16.28 11.61
CA TYR A 184 -0.86 -16.11 10.83
C TYR A 184 0.01 -14.98 11.36
N GLY A 185 1.32 -15.18 11.37
CA GLY A 185 2.30 -14.12 11.55
C GLY A 185 2.53 -13.34 10.25
N VAL A 186 2.84 -12.06 10.35
CA VAL A 186 3.46 -11.29 9.26
C VAL A 186 4.87 -10.95 9.70
N ILE A 187 5.84 -11.27 8.86
CA ILE A 187 7.27 -11.09 9.17
C ILE A 187 7.94 -10.17 8.16
N ALA A 188 9.07 -9.60 8.56
CA ALA A 188 9.91 -8.79 7.71
C ALA A 188 11.14 -9.57 7.25
N ALA A 189 11.50 -9.43 5.97
CA ALA A 189 12.76 -9.94 5.44
C ALA A 189 13.88 -8.95 5.77
N PRO A 190 14.88 -9.34 6.57
CA PRO A 190 16.01 -8.49 6.89
C PRO A 190 16.74 -8.03 5.63
N ASP A 191 17.32 -6.82 5.68
CA ASP A 191 18.13 -6.24 4.61
C ASP A 191 17.41 -6.02 3.27
N VAL A 192 16.07 -6.18 3.21
CA VAL A 192 15.27 -5.78 2.04
C VAL A 192 14.74 -4.38 2.28
N ARG A 193 15.18 -3.45 1.42
CA ARG A 193 14.72 -2.06 1.43
C ARG A 193 14.14 -1.71 0.07
N MET A 194 12.85 -1.40 0.04
CA MET A 194 12.19 -0.89 -1.16
C MET A 194 12.36 0.62 -1.25
N ASP A 195 12.86 1.10 -2.38
CA ASP A 195 12.89 2.52 -2.68
C ASP A 195 11.53 2.97 -3.20
N HIS A 196 10.94 3.95 -2.54
CA HIS A 196 9.64 4.51 -2.91
C HIS A 196 9.51 5.95 -2.42
N ARG A 197 8.78 6.77 -3.16
CA ARG A 197 8.45 8.15 -2.75
C ARG A 197 7.07 8.18 -2.10
N LEU A 198 7.04 8.20 -0.77
CA LEU A 198 5.80 8.28 0.01
C LEU A 198 5.20 9.70 -0.08
N GLY A 199 4.25 9.92 -1.00
CA GLY A 199 3.49 11.15 -1.09
C GLY A 199 4.34 12.41 -1.32
N GLN A 200 3.73 13.59 -1.15
CA GLN A 200 4.41 14.87 -1.26
C GLN A 200 4.78 15.37 0.14
N GLN A 201 6.06 15.65 0.36
CA GLN A 201 6.53 16.23 1.63
C GLN A 201 6.45 17.75 1.57
N LEU A 202 5.69 18.33 2.49
CA LEU A 202 5.50 19.78 2.60
C LEU A 202 6.13 20.29 3.89
N GLU A 203 6.72 21.48 3.84
CA GLU A 203 7.24 22.14 5.03
C GLU A 203 6.09 22.48 6.02
N ARG A 204 6.31 22.20 7.29
CA ARG A 204 5.39 22.63 8.33
C ARG A 204 5.58 24.14 8.59
N ARG A 205 4.56 24.94 8.28
CA ARG A 205 4.56 26.37 8.50
C ARG A 205 3.40 26.81 9.40
N PHE A 206 3.67 27.72 10.32
CA PHE A 206 2.67 28.42 11.12
C PHE A 206 2.83 29.92 10.91
N LEU A 207 1.79 30.60 10.48
CA LEU A 207 1.81 32.03 10.12
C LEU A 207 2.94 32.40 9.13
N GLY A 208 3.25 31.51 8.18
CA GLY A 208 4.30 31.71 7.18
C GLY A 208 5.71 31.36 7.65
N LEU A 209 5.95 31.15 8.94
CA LEU A 209 7.22 30.77 9.51
C LEU A 209 7.35 29.23 9.58
N ARG A 210 8.56 28.73 9.28
CA ARG A 210 8.87 27.29 9.42
C ARG A 210 8.84 26.93 10.91
N VAL A 211 8.06 25.88 11.24
CA VAL A 211 7.97 25.38 12.62
C VAL A 211 8.89 24.18 12.77
N SER A 212 9.92 24.34 13.59
CA SER A 212 10.79 23.24 14.04
C SER A 212 10.68 23.15 15.56
N LEU A 213 10.07 22.08 16.04
CA LEU A 213 9.95 21.80 17.48
C LEU A 213 10.63 20.46 17.77
N PRO A 214 11.35 20.33 18.90
CA PRO A 214 11.95 19.06 19.28
C PRO A 214 10.91 17.93 19.33
N GLY A 215 11.20 16.81 18.62
CA GLY A 215 10.31 15.65 18.56
C GLY A 215 9.11 15.77 17.60
N ILE A 216 8.95 16.90 16.89
CA ILE A 216 7.92 17.06 15.87
C ILE A 216 8.57 17.21 14.50
N PRO A 217 8.28 16.32 13.52
CA PRO A 217 8.87 16.46 12.18
C PRO A 217 8.59 17.82 11.56
N SER A 218 9.62 18.43 10.96
CA SER A 218 9.51 19.73 10.26
C SER A 218 8.72 19.65 8.95
N VAL A 219 8.44 18.43 8.50
CA VAL A 219 7.69 18.13 7.28
C VAL A 219 6.38 17.40 7.58
N VAL A 220 5.39 17.60 6.71
CA VAL A 220 4.12 16.86 6.71
C VAL A 220 4.01 16.16 5.38
N THR A 221 3.95 14.83 5.38
CA THR A 221 3.67 14.06 4.18
C THR A 221 2.19 14.15 3.85
N VAL A 222 1.85 14.62 2.67
CA VAL A 222 0.46 14.71 2.20
C VAL A 222 0.25 13.76 1.02
N SER A 223 -0.96 13.19 0.99
CA SER A 223 -1.44 12.38 -0.13
C SER A 223 -2.35 13.21 -1.02
N THR A 224 -2.74 12.66 -2.18
CA THR A 224 -3.76 13.27 -3.02
C THR A 224 -5.07 13.46 -2.21
N PRO A 225 -5.78 14.60 -2.36
CA PRO A 225 -6.88 14.95 -1.47
C PRO A 225 -8.02 13.94 -1.39
N PHE A 226 -8.30 13.20 -2.48
CA PHE A 226 -9.36 12.20 -2.51
C PHE A 226 -9.07 11.00 -1.57
N ARG A 227 -7.81 10.67 -1.31
CA ARG A 227 -7.42 9.56 -0.43
C ARG A 227 -7.88 9.76 1.01
N TYR A 228 -8.03 11.00 1.47
CA TYR A 228 -8.50 11.29 2.83
C TYR A 228 -9.94 10.85 3.08
N TYR A 229 -10.81 10.81 2.05
CA TYR A 229 -12.13 10.19 2.14
C TYR A 229 -12.02 8.71 2.51
N TYR A 230 -11.20 7.97 1.73
CA TYR A 230 -11.04 6.54 1.94
C TYR A 230 -10.36 6.24 3.28
N ARG A 231 -9.31 6.97 3.63
CA ARG A 231 -8.60 6.76 4.88
C ARG A 231 -9.49 6.95 6.11
N VAL A 232 -10.34 7.98 6.14
CA VAL A 232 -11.33 8.18 7.22
C VAL A 232 -12.36 7.06 7.22
N ARG A 233 -12.96 6.75 6.06
CA ARG A 233 -13.98 5.70 5.93
C ARG A 233 -13.45 4.36 6.40
N ASN A 234 -12.34 3.95 5.84
CA ASN A 234 -11.76 2.63 6.08
C ASN A 234 -11.26 2.49 7.53
N ARG A 235 -10.71 3.55 8.14
CA ARG A 235 -10.35 3.56 9.57
C ARG A 235 -11.54 3.27 10.47
N ILE A 236 -12.71 3.87 10.20
CA ILE A 236 -13.94 3.62 10.97
C ILE A 236 -14.38 2.17 10.83
N VAL A 237 -14.32 1.63 9.61
CA VAL A 237 -14.69 0.23 9.34
C VAL A 237 -13.72 -0.73 10.03
N LEU A 238 -12.40 -0.52 9.93
CA LEU A 238 -11.38 -1.31 10.63
C LEU A 238 -11.62 -1.33 12.14
N ASN A 239 -11.85 -0.15 12.73
CA ASN A 239 -12.10 -0.02 14.16
C ASN A 239 -13.34 -0.80 14.59
N ARG A 240 -14.39 -0.85 13.75
CA ARG A 240 -15.60 -1.62 14.03
C ARG A 240 -15.36 -3.12 13.91
N THR A 241 -14.64 -3.55 12.87
CA THR A 241 -14.43 -4.97 12.56
C THR A 241 -13.47 -5.63 13.56
N TYR A 242 -12.35 -4.95 13.91
CA TYR A 242 -11.25 -5.56 14.65
C TYR A 242 -11.08 -5.06 16.09
N ARG A 243 -12.05 -4.30 16.63
CA ARG A 243 -11.95 -3.73 17.99
C ARG A 243 -11.80 -4.77 19.11
N GLY A 244 -12.24 -6.00 18.88
CA GLY A 244 -12.12 -7.10 19.85
C GLY A 244 -10.69 -7.60 19.97
N SER A 245 -10.04 -7.87 18.85
CA SER A 245 -8.74 -8.55 18.76
C SER A 245 -7.53 -7.61 18.72
N HIS A 246 -7.68 -6.38 18.18
CA HIS A 246 -6.55 -5.47 17.92
C HIS A 246 -6.74 -4.05 18.48
N ARG A 247 -7.49 -3.92 19.58
CA ARG A 247 -7.92 -2.64 20.15
C ARG A 247 -6.78 -1.64 20.41
N GLY A 248 -5.65 -2.10 20.91
CA GLY A 248 -4.51 -1.22 21.25
C GLY A 248 -3.90 -0.58 20.03
N GLN A 249 -3.63 -1.38 18.97
CA GLN A 249 -3.11 -0.92 17.69
C GLN A 249 -4.09 0.05 17.03
N LEU A 250 -5.36 -0.32 16.93
CA LEU A 250 -6.38 0.50 16.28
C LEU A 250 -6.57 1.87 16.95
N ARG A 251 -6.54 1.92 18.29
CA ARG A 251 -6.62 3.20 19.03
C ARG A 251 -5.41 4.09 18.74
N ARG A 252 -4.20 3.54 18.82
CA ARG A 252 -2.97 4.28 18.49
C ARG A 252 -3.04 4.84 17.07
N ASP A 253 -3.35 3.99 16.09
CA ASP A 253 -3.38 4.37 14.68
C ASP A 253 -4.47 5.41 14.41
N THR A 254 -5.63 5.31 15.08
CA THR A 254 -6.70 6.31 14.97
C THR A 254 -6.26 7.66 15.52
N ILE A 255 -5.55 7.69 16.65
CA ILE A 255 -5.02 8.95 17.22
C ILE A 255 -4.02 9.57 16.25
N LEU A 256 -3.12 8.78 15.67
CA LEU A 256 -2.15 9.26 14.69
C LEU A 256 -2.83 9.79 13.42
N ASP A 257 -3.88 9.11 12.92
CA ASP A 257 -4.68 9.59 11.80
C ASP A 257 -5.36 10.93 12.11
N VAL A 258 -5.96 11.09 13.29
CA VAL A 258 -6.60 12.35 13.69
C VAL A 258 -5.58 13.49 13.75
N ILE A 259 -4.42 13.26 14.38
CA ILE A 259 -3.32 14.24 14.41
C ILE A 259 -2.88 14.62 12.99
N HIS A 260 -2.71 13.62 12.13
CA HIS A 260 -2.36 13.84 10.73
C HIS A 260 -3.41 14.66 9.99
N PHE A 261 -4.70 14.34 10.12
CA PHE A 261 -5.79 15.06 9.46
C PHE A 261 -5.88 16.53 9.91
N VAL A 262 -5.65 16.82 11.20
CA VAL A 262 -5.59 18.19 11.71
C VAL A 262 -4.43 18.95 11.05
N ASN A 263 -3.24 18.34 10.99
CA ASN A 263 -2.08 18.97 10.34
C ASN A 263 -2.35 19.25 8.86
N VAL A 264 -2.91 18.30 8.14
CA VAL A 264 -3.20 18.43 6.70
C VAL A 264 -4.32 19.44 6.45
N ALA A 265 -5.35 19.47 7.29
CA ALA A 265 -6.43 20.46 7.20
C ALA A 265 -5.93 21.92 7.33
N ALA A 266 -4.85 22.12 8.09
CA ALA A 266 -4.20 23.43 8.17
C ALA A 266 -3.56 23.87 6.85
N LEU A 267 -3.06 22.91 6.06
CA LEU A 267 -2.41 23.13 4.76
C LEU A 267 -3.38 23.14 3.57
N ALA A 268 -4.54 22.53 3.70
CA ALA A 268 -5.53 22.42 2.62
C ALA A 268 -6.13 23.77 2.21
N ARG A 269 -6.30 24.00 0.90
CA ARG A 269 -7.00 25.17 0.32
C ARG A 269 -7.91 24.69 -0.82
N PRO A 270 -9.19 25.08 -0.83
CA PRO A 270 -9.93 25.73 0.27
C PRO A 270 -10.23 24.73 1.41
N ARG A 271 -10.05 25.15 2.66
CA ARG A 271 -10.27 24.28 3.84
C ARG A 271 -11.69 23.70 3.91
N ARG A 272 -12.68 24.45 3.45
CA ARG A 272 -14.09 24.00 3.44
C ARG A 272 -14.30 22.76 2.59
N ALA A 273 -13.65 22.68 1.41
CA ALA A 273 -13.71 21.49 0.55
C ALA A 273 -13.06 20.27 1.24
N PHE A 274 -11.90 20.45 1.86
CA PHE A 274 -11.23 19.38 2.60
C PHE A 274 -12.10 18.82 3.74
N TRP A 275 -12.75 19.72 4.52
CA TRP A 275 -13.67 19.30 5.57
C TRP A 275 -14.90 18.56 5.02
N ARG A 276 -15.42 18.94 3.83
CA ARG A 276 -16.51 18.18 3.16
C ARG A 276 -16.06 16.77 2.80
N VAL A 277 -14.84 16.60 2.26
CA VAL A 277 -14.25 15.29 1.95
C VAL A 277 -14.13 14.43 3.21
N LEU A 278 -13.57 14.96 4.30
CA LEU A 278 -13.45 14.21 5.57
C LEU A 278 -14.83 13.83 6.15
N ARG A 279 -15.80 14.77 6.15
CA ARG A 279 -17.17 14.49 6.64
C ARG A 279 -17.88 13.44 5.80
N ALA A 280 -17.69 13.46 4.49
CA ALA A 280 -18.27 12.46 3.59
C ALA A 280 -17.67 11.07 3.89
N GLY A 281 -16.35 10.94 4.04
CA GLY A 281 -15.69 9.72 4.46
C GLY A 281 -16.16 9.22 5.83
N PHE A 282 -16.29 10.11 6.80
CA PHE A 282 -16.81 9.79 8.13
C PHE A 282 -18.25 9.25 8.07
N ARG A 283 -19.13 9.92 7.33
CA ARG A 283 -20.51 9.46 7.15
C ARG A 283 -20.57 8.11 6.47
N ALA A 284 -19.79 7.91 5.38
CA ALA A 284 -19.72 6.63 4.67
C ALA A 284 -19.25 5.51 5.59
N GLY A 285 -18.20 5.71 6.37
CA GLY A 285 -17.71 4.73 7.35
C GLY A 285 -18.74 4.37 8.42
N ARG A 286 -19.51 5.35 8.92
CA ARG A 286 -20.57 5.11 9.90
C ARG A 286 -21.75 4.34 9.32
N THR A 287 -22.14 4.62 8.09
CA THR A 287 -23.28 3.99 7.42
C THR A 287 -22.92 2.68 6.71
N GLY A 288 -21.63 2.34 6.62
CA GLY A 288 -21.17 1.15 5.89
C GLY A 288 -21.22 1.29 4.37
N ARG A 289 -21.27 2.53 3.84
CA ARG A 289 -21.22 2.76 2.39
C ARG A 289 -19.79 2.58 1.90
N MET A 290 -19.54 1.48 1.22
CA MET A 290 -18.23 1.07 0.71
C MET A 290 -18.11 1.32 -0.80
N GLY A 291 -16.98 0.91 -1.39
CA GLY A 291 -16.70 1.06 -2.82
C GLY A 291 -16.21 2.46 -3.21
N PRO A 292 -16.33 2.84 -4.49
CA PRO A 292 -15.85 4.13 -4.98
C PRO A 292 -16.49 5.33 -4.29
N MET A 293 -15.70 6.41 -4.15
CA MET A 293 -16.17 7.68 -3.60
C MET A 293 -17.22 8.32 -4.54
N PRO A 294 -18.30 8.95 -4.00
CA PRO A 294 -19.26 9.67 -4.83
C PRO A 294 -18.59 10.77 -5.65
N GLU A 295 -19.05 10.95 -6.90
CA GLU A 295 -18.46 11.92 -7.83
C GLU A 295 -18.50 13.36 -7.30
N SER A 296 -19.59 13.73 -6.63
CA SER A 296 -19.71 15.07 -6.01
C SER A 296 -18.61 15.35 -4.97
N VAL A 297 -18.17 14.31 -4.24
CA VAL A 297 -17.06 14.41 -3.27
C VAL A 297 -15.71 14.40 -4.00
N MET A 298 -15.61 13.66 -5.12
CA MET A 298 -14.42 13.67 -5.97
C MET A 298 -14.18 15.07 -6.57
N LEU A 299 -15.23 15.77 -7.01
CA LEU A 299 -15.15 17.15 -7.49
C LEU A 299 -14.63 18.09 -6.41
N ASP A 300 -15.14 17.98 -5.17
CA ASP A 300 -14.59 18.74 -4.03
C ASP A 300 -13.10 18.42 -3.82
N ALA A 301 -12.71 17.15 -3.88
CA ALA A 301 -11.33 16.74 -3.68
C ALA A 301 -10.38 17.26 -4.76
N ARG A 302 -10.79 17.25 -6.05
CA ARG A 302 -10.00 17.78 -7.16
C ARG A 302 -9.71 19.28 -7.04
N GLY A 303 -10.59 20.03 -6.39
CA GLY A 303 -10.41 21.47 -6.16
C GLY A 303 -9.47 21.81 -4.99
N ILE A 304 -8.92 20.83 -4.28
CA ILE A 304 -8.04 21.05 -3.13
C ILE A 304 -6.58 21.12 -3.57
N THR A 305 -5.88 22.15 -3.08
CA THR A 305 -4.43 22.35 -3.22
C THR A 305 -3.78 22.47 -1.85
N TRP A 306 -2.45 22.33 -1.80
CA TRP A 306 -1.68 22.43 -0.57
C TRP A 306 -0.97 23.78 -0.47
N ALA A 307 -1.18 24.50 0.65
CA ALA A 307 -0.67 25.86 0.86
C ALA A 307 0.70 25.90 1.57
N ALA A 308 1.61 25.00 1.15
CA ALA A 308 2.99 25.00 1.65
C ALA A 308 3.93 24.59 0.53
N PRO A 309 5.19 25.11 0.51
CA PRO A 309 6.18 24.68 -0.46
C PRO A 309 6.56 23.21 -0.22
N VAL A 310 6.96 22.56 -1.29
CA VAL A 310 7.55 21.20 -1.23
C VAL A 310 8.87 21.31 -0.48
N ALA A 311 9.08 20.42 0.48
CA ALA A 311 10.35 20.36 1.19
C ALA A 311 11.49 19.97 0.23
N SER A 312 12.62 20.65 0.30
CA SER A 312 13.78 20.30 -0.51
C SER A 312 14.38 18.99 -0.04
N THR A 313 14.74 18.13 -0.98
CA THR A 313 15.26 16.76 -0.73
C THR A 313 16.55 16.74 0.11
N THR A 314 17.21 17.89 0.27
CA THR A 314 18.51 18.04 0.97
C THR A 314 18.39 18.08 2.50
N GLU A 315 17.19 18.19 3.07
CA GLU A 315 16.98 18.46 4.50
C GLU A 315 16.31 17.32 5.28
N VAL A 316 16.06 16.18 4.65
CA VAL A 316 15.46 14.99 5.29
C VAL A 316 16.58 13.97 5.54
N ARG A 317 17.48 14.30 6.49
CA ARG A 317 18.41 13.34 7.12
C ARG A 317 18.26 13.38 8.62
#